data_648c4e71ca800e8bfe5698a21985d67c
#
_entry.id   648c4e71ca800e8bfe5698a21985d67c
#
_cell.length_a   1.000
_cell.length_b   1.000
_cell.length_c   1.000
_cell.angle_alpha   90.00
_cell.angle_beta   90.00
_cell.angle_gamma   90.00
#
_symmetry.space_group_name_H-M   'P 1'
#
loop_
_entity.id
_entity.type
_entity.pdbx_description
1 polymer ?
#
loop_
_entity_poly.entity_id
_entity_poly.type
_entity_poly.pdbx_seq_one_letter_code
_entity_poly.pdbx_strand_id
1 'polypeptide(L)'
;MTDIAASATSFATLFDSVVGNIASVVRGKRDSIEFAVMALLAEGHLLIEDVPGVGKTSLAKALAGSIDCTWKRVQFTPDLLPTDLVGVSIYERSNERFRFQPGPLFANIVLADEINRASPKTQSALLEAMEERQISVDGVSHVLPPPFMVIATQNPVEQEGTYRLPESQLDRFLLRISLGYPGRTAEMEILDGQGAADQLRVLQPVVSSEEVLSMVKSVREVYLASALKSYMIDISEASRRHTSIELGLSPRATLQLAAAVRAHAAAHGRDYGTPDDVKAVAVAVLSHRLLLRAGSNARTSADDLVRELLADVPVPVAR
;
A
#
# COMPACT_ATOMS: atom_id res chain seq x y z
N MET A 1 -10.20 28.45 -13.80
CA MET A 1 -9.56 27.40 -14.61
C MET A 1 -8.03 27.44 -14.54
N THR A 2 -7.38 28.58 -14.35
CA THR A 2 -5.90 28.72 -14.28
C THR A 2 -5.29 28.13 -12.99
N ASP A 3 -5.97 28.21 -11.86
CA ASP A 3 -5.46 27.70 -10.57
C ASP A 3 -5.42 26.15 -10.49
N ILE A 4 -6.35 25.45 -11.10
CA ILE A 4 -6.45 23.99 -11.07
C ILE A 4 -5.31 23.35 -11.89
N ALA A 5 -5.01 23.92 -13.07
CA ALA A 5 -3.93 23.43 -13.92
C ALA A 5 -2.54 23.65 -13.29
N ALA A 6 -2.33 24.78 -12.61
CA ALA A 6 -1.10 25.07 -11.87
C ALA A 6 -0.92 24.11 -10.68
N SER A 7 -1.99 23.78 -9.97
CA SER A 7 -2.01 22.81 -8.87
C SER A 7 -1.67 21.39 -9.33
N ALA A 8 -2.24 20.94 -10.47
CA ALA A 8 -1.98 19.61 -11.02
C ALA A 8 -0.52 19.45 -11.49
N THR A 9 0.06 20.48 -12.11
CA THR A 9 1.48 20.49 -12.51
C THR A 9 2.39 20.45 -11.28
N SER A 10 2.04 21.18 -10.22
CA SER A 10 2.77 21.13 -8.94
C SER A 10 2.71 19.74 -8.30
N PHE A 11 1.53 19.07 -8.33
CA PHE A 11 1.37 17.71 -7.80
C PHE A 11 2.28 16.71 -8.53
N ALA A 12 2.23 16.68 -9.86
CA ALA A 12 3.04 15.74 -10.66
C ALA A 12 4.54 15.96 -10.43
N THR A 13 4.98 17.21 -10.28
CA THR A 13 6.38 17.54 -9.98
C THR A 13 6.80 17.00 -8.60
N LEU A 14 5.96 17.18 -7.56
CA LEU A 14 6.24 16.64 -6.23
C LEU A 14 6.23 15.12 -6.24
N PHE A 15 5.27 14.50 -6.93
CA PHE A 15 5.20 13.05 -7.09
C PHE A 15 6.47 12.50 -7.74
N ASP A 16 6.89 13.07 -8.87
CA ASP A 16 8.13 12.66 -9.57
C ASP A 16 9.38 12.89 -8.72
N SER A 17 9.42 13.95 -7.92
CA SER A 17 10.51 14.21 -6.98
C SER A 17 10.62 13.10 -5.93
N VAL A 18 9.50 12.70 -5.32
CA VAL A 18 9.48 11.59 -4.34
C VAL A 18 9.86 10.27 -5.00
N VAL A 19 9.27 9.94 -6.15
CA VAL A 19 9.59 8.72 -6.90
C VAL A 19 11.05 8.67 -7.31
N GLY A 20 11.59 9.79 -7.83
CA GLY A 20 13.00 9.91 -8.23
C GLY A 20 13.95 9.73 -7.04
N ASN A 21 13.61 10.32 -5.90
CA ASN A 21 14.40 10.19 -4.67
C ASN A 21 14.44 8.74 -4.17
N ILE A 22 13.30 8.04 -4.15
CA ILE A 22 13.22 6.61 -3.80
C ILE A 22 13.98 5.77 -4.83
N ALA A 23 13.87 6.08 -6.13
CA ALA A 23 14.53 5.34 -7.21
C ALA A 23 16.06 5.43 -7.15
N SER A 24 16.64 6.44 -6.50
CA SER A 24 18.07 6.52 -6.23
C SER A 24 18.55 5.38 -5.31
N VAL A 25 17.67 4.88 -4.43
CA VAL A 25 17.94 3.79 -3.49
C VAL A 25 17.47 2.44 -4.05
N VAL A 26 16.24 2.38 -4.60
CA VAL A 26 15.59 1.16 -5.10
C VAL A 26 15.61 1.20 -6.63
N ARG A 27 16.71 0.74 -7.19
CA ARG A 27 16.97 0.86 -8.63
C ARG A 27 16.19 -0.12 -9.48
N GLY A 28 15.75 0.31 -10.67
CA GLY A 28 15.11 -0.55 -11.67
C GLY A 28 13.70 -1.02 -11.32
N LYS A 29 13.03 -0.35 -10.34
CA LYS A 29 11.69 -0.74 -9.85
C LYS A 29 10.72 0.46 -9.82
N ARG A 30 10.81 1.32 -10.86
CA ARG A 30 10.03 2.57 -10.90
C ARG A 30 8.55 2.34 -10.71
N ASP A 31 7.95 1.36 -11.40
CA ASP A 31 6.51 1.07 -11.31
C ASP A 31 6.09 0.70 -9.87
N SER A 32 6.88 -0.16 -9.20
CA SER A 32 6.62 -0.55 -7.81
C SER A 32 6.77 0.62 -6.83
N ILE A 33 7.70 1.54 -7.12
CA ILE A 33 7.88 2.78 -6.34
C ILE A 33 6.68 3.69 -6.53
N GLU A 34 6.24 3.90 -7.77
CA GLU A 34 5.05 4.71 -8.09
C GLU A 34 3.81 4.16 -7.38
N PHE A 35 3.59 2.84 -7.40
CA PHE A 35 2.52 2.20 -6.64
C PHE A 35 2.63 2.43 -5.13
N ALA A 36 3.84 2.39 -4.56
CA ALA A 36 4.03 2.64 -3.14
C ALA A 36 3.68 4.09 -2.76
N VAL A 37 4.11 5.06 -3.57
CA VAL A 37 3.76 6.48 -3.37
C VAL A 37 2.27 6.72 -3.60
N MET A 38 1.67 6.12 -4.64
CA MET A 38 0.23 6.20 -4.88
C MET A 38 -0.59 5.62 -3.73
N ALA A 39 -0.14 4.49 -3.12
CA ALA A 39 -0.80 3.91 -1.97
C ALA A 39 -0.85 4.89 -0.79
N LEU A 40 0.25 5.60 -0.51
CA LEU A 40 0.30 6.63 0.53
C LEU A 40 -0.65 7.78 0.23
N LEU A 41 -0.63 8.30 -1.00
CA LEU A 41 -1.45 9.44 -1.43
C LEU A 41 -2.95 9.12 -1.53
N ALA A 42 -3.28 7.85 -1.77
CA ALA A 42 -4.65 7.33 -1.70
C ALA A 42 -5.07 6.96 -0.26
N GLU A 43 -4.24 7.28 0.75
CA GLU A 43 -4.44 6.91 2.15
C GLU A 43 -4.65 5.40 2.37
N GLY A 44 -4.02 4.60 1.53
CA GLY A 44 -4.08 3.15 1.59
C GLY A 44 -2.85 2.52 2.25
N HIS A 45 -2.90 1.21 2.40
CA HIS A 45 -1.81 0.39 2.91
C HIS A 45 -1.28 -0.51 1.80
N LEU A 46 -0.01 -0.88 1.86
CA LEU A 46 0.68 -1.63 0.84
C LEU A 46 1.05 -3.03 1.36
N LEU A 47 0.74 -4.05 0.56
CA LEU A 47 1.25 -5.40 0.76
C LEU A 47 2.33 -5.70 -0.28
N ILE A 48 3.50 -6.15 0.17
CA ILE A 48 4.59 -6.59 -0.70
C ILE A 48 4.75 -8.10 -0.56
N GLU A 49 4.36 -8.82 -1.60
CA GLU A 49 4.52 -10.27 -1.67
C GLU A 49 5.75 -10.60 -2.50
N ASP A 50 6.80 -11.10 -1.82
CA ASP A 50 8.06 -11.39 -2.50
C ASP A 50 8.99 -12.29 -1.68
N VAL A 51 9.96 -12.89 -2.36
CA VAL A 51 11.05 -13.63 -1.71
C VAL A 51 11.91 -12.71 -0.85
N PRO A 52 12.66 -13.24 0.14
CA PRO A 52 13.61 -12.46 0.92
C PRO A 52 14.70 -11.81 0.05
N GLY A 53 15.21 -10.65 0.49
CA GLY A 53 16.41 -10.04 -0.10
C GLY A 53 16.16 -9.13 -1.31
N VAL A 54 14.94 -8.96 -1.80
CA VAL A 54 14.65 -8.15 -3.01
C VAL A 54 14.54 -6.63 -2.77
N GLY A 55 14.78 -6.15 -1.54
CA GLY A 55 14.78 -4.71 -1.27
C GLY A 55 13.50 -4.16 -0.62
N LYS A 56 12.60 -5.00 -0.10
CA LYS A 56 11.34 -4.57 0.57
C LYS A 56 11.59 -3.55 1.68
N THR A 57 12.54 -3.83 2.56
CA THR A 57 12.93 -2.93 3.66
C THR A 57 13.55 -1.63 3.14
N SER A 58 14.30 -1.70 2.03
CA SER A 58 14.91 -0.51 1.41
C SER A 58 13.85 0.41 0.81
N LEU A 59 12.81 -0.14 0.17
CA LEU A 59 11.68 0.63 -0.33
C LEU A 59 10.95 1.37 0.79
N ALA A 60 10.60 0.68 1.88
CA ALA A 60 9.91 1.31 3.01
C ALA A 60 10.76 2.43 3.67
N LYS A 61 12.08 2.17 3.85
CA LYS A 61 13.00 3.17 4.38
C LYS A 61 13.17 4.37 3.44
N ALA A 62 13.30 4.12 2.14
CA ALA A 62 13.46 5.17 1.15
C ALA A 62 12.19 6.03 1.03
N LEU A 63 10.98 5.42 1.08
CA LEU A 63 9.73 6.16 1.11
C LEU A 63 9.67 7.08 2.34
N ALA A 64 9.93 6.54 3.54
CA ALA A 64 9.92 7.32 4.76
C ALA A 64 11.00 8.41 4.79
N GLY A 65 12.20 8.10 4.28
CA GLY A 65 13.31 9.07 4.19
C GLY A 65 13.14 10.12 3.10
N SER A 66 12.25 9.88 2.12
CA SER A 66 11.91 10.87 1.08
C SER A 66 10.86 11.88 1.55
N ILE A 67 10.21 11.59 2.67
CA ILE A 67 9.21 12.42 3.32
C ILE A 67 9.71 12.77 4.71
N ASP A 68 9.60 14.01 5.15
CA ASP A 68 9.94 14.38 6.52
C ASP A 68 8.88 13.86 7.49
N CYS A 69 9.00 12.57 7.84
CA CYS A 69 8.04 11.85 8.68
C CYS A 69 8.71 10.76 9.53
N THR A 70 8.01 10.33 10.58
CA THR A 70 8.47 9.24 11.44
C THR A 70 8.20 7.89 10.81
N TRP A 71 9.13 6.94 11.03
CA TRP A 71 8.93 5.56 10.60
C TRP A 71 9.38 4.55 11.66
N LYS A 72 8.78 3.37 11.63
CA LYS A 72 9.15 2.24 12.49
C LYS A 72 9.14 0.94 11.69
N ARG A 73 10.05 0.04 12.05
CA ARG A 73 10.04 -1.35 11.56
C ARG A 73 9.69 -2.27 12.71
N VAL A 74 8.78 -3.18 12.43
CA VAL A 74 8.40 -4.27 13.33
C VAL A 74 8.61 -5.59 12.58
N GLN A 75 9.46 -6.46 13.12
CA GLN A 75 9.59 -7.81 12.63
C GLN A 75 8.52 -8.67 13.28
N PHE A 76 7.65 -9.25 12.49
CA PHE A 76 6.60 -10.14 12.99
C PHE A 76 7.18 -11.52 13.26
N THR A 77 7.01 -11.99 14.49
CA THR A 77 7.48 -13.29 15.00
C THR A 77 6.35 -13.97 15.77
N PRO A 78 6.38 -15.31 15.96
CA PRO A 78 5.31 -16.03 16.65
C PRO A 78 5.06 -15.56 18.09
N ASP A 79 6.06 -15.02 18.76
CA ASP A 79 6.04 -14.52 20.13
C ASP A 79 5.64 -13.06 20.26
N LEU A 80 5.52 -12.31 19.14
CA LEU A 80 5.10 -10.91 19.14
C LEU A 80 3.66 -10.77 19.67
N LEU A 81 3.48 -9.93 20.68
CA LEU A 81 2.18 -9.68 21.29
C LEU A 81 1.50 -8.44 20.66
N PRO A 82 0.16 -8.34 20.69
CA PRO A 82 -0.56 -7.13 20.28
C PRO A 82 -0.08 -5.87 21.01
N THR A 83 0.23 -5.97 22.30
CA THR A 83 0.73 -4.87 23.14
C THR A 83 2.09 -4.34 22.67
N ASP A 84 2.92 -5.17 22.05
CA ASP A 84 4.20 -4.74 21.50
C ASP A 84 4.02 -3.82 20.28
N LEU A 85 2.86 -3.90 19.61
CA LEU A 85 2.49 -3.04 18.49
C LEU A 85 1.80 -1.76 18.94
N VAL A 86 0.78 -1.90 19.81
CA VAL A 86 -0.10 -0.80 20.17
C VAL A 86 0.45 0.05 21.34
N GLY A 87 1.32 -0.53 22.17
CA GLY A 87 1.82 0.10 23.38
C GLY A 87 1.08 -0.35 24.63
N VAL A 88 1.52 0.14 25.77
CA VAL A 88 1.06 -0.28 27.09
C VAL A 88 0.92 0.91 28.05
N SER A 89 0.04 0.80 29.02
CA SER A 89 -0.02 1.76 30.14
C SER A 89 0.91 1.29 31.27
N ILE A 90 1.87 2.13 31.64
CA ILE A 90 2.83 1.88 32.70
C ILE A 90 2.46 2.71 33.92
N TYR A 91 2.42 2.08 35.11
CA TYR A 91 2.21 2.80 36.35
C TYR A 91 3.46 3.56 36.78
N GLU A 92 3.38 4.89 36.77
CA GLU A 92 4.45 5.77 37.25
C GLU A 92 4.29 6.00 38.74
N ARG A 93 5.15 5.39 39.54
CA ARG A 93 5.13 5.52 41.03
C ARG A 93 5.36 6.95 41.50
N SER A 94 6.15 7.75 40.77
CA SER A 94 6.43 9.14 41.11
C SER A 94 5.21 10.06 41.06
N ASN A 95 4.27 9.75 40.16
CA ASN A 95 3.08 10.56 39.92
C ASN A 95 1.79 9.83 40.30
N GLU A 96 1.89 8.60 40.83
CA GLU A 96 0.78 7.72 41.23
C GLU A 96 -0.31 7.58 40.13
N ARG A 97 0.10 7.51 38.87
CA ARG A 97 -0.82 7.41 37.72
C ARG A 97 -0.28 6.49 36.64
N PHE A 98 -1.20 6.00 35.82
CA PHE A 98 -0.85 5.29 34.60
C PHE A 98 -0.46 6.28 33.50
N ARG A 99 0.64 5.99 32.82
CA ARG A 99 1.08 6.70 31.63
C ARG A 99 1.09 5.76 30.46
N PHE A 100 0.42 6.15 29.38
CA PHE A 100 0.48 5.42 28.11
C PHE A 100 1.86 5.58 27.47
N GLN A 101 2.49 4.47 27.17
CA GLN A 101 3.72 4.40 26.35
C GLN A 101 3.35 3.90 24.95
N PRO A 102 3.38 4.77 23.93
CA PRO A 102 3.02 4.40 22.57
C PRO A 102 3.93 3.29 22.03
N GLY A 103 3.32 2.35 21.31
CA GLY A 103 4.02 1.31 20.55
C GLY A 103 4.49 1.81 19.18
N PRO A 104 5.12 0.92 18.39
CA PRO A 104 5.66 1.26 17.06
C PRO A 104 4.59 1.67 16.03
N LEU A 105 3.31 1.37 16.24
CA LEU A 105 2.24 1.84 15.36
C LEU A 105 2.04 3.35 15.38
N PHE A 106 2.54 4.05 16.41
CA PHE A 106 2.51 5.51 16.50
C PHE A 106 3.62 6.16 15.67
N ALA A 107 3.72 5.77 14.42
CA ALA A 107 4.58 6.38 13.41
C ALA A 107 3.78 6.61 12.12
N ASN A 108 4.25 7.52 11.27
CA ASN A 108 3.61 7.82 9.99
C ASN A 108 3.72 6.64 9.01
N ILE A 109 4.88 6.01 8.94
CA ILE A 109 5.12 4.83 8.10
C ILE A 109 5.60 3.67 8.97
N VAL A 110 4.85 2.56 8.93
CA VAL A 110 5.16 1.34 9.67
C VAL A 110 5.47 0.23 8.68
N LEU A 111 6.69 -0.30 8.73
CA LEU A 111 7.04 -1.53 8.04
C LEU A 111 6.74 -2.72 8.95
N ALA A 112 5.69 -3.46 8.62
CA ALA A 112 5.32 -4.74 9.25
C ALA A 112 5.96 -5.88 8.45
N ASP A 113 7.15 -6.32 8.88
CA ASP A 113 7.95 -7.30 8.13
C ASP A 113 7.54 -8.73 8.50
N GLU A 114 7.26 -9.56 7.49
CA GLU A 114 6.80 -10.95 7.61
C GLU A 114 5.52 -11.13 8.45
N ILE A 115 4.48 -10.34 8.12
CA ILE A 115 3.21 -10.28 8.87
C ILE A 115 2.58 -11.67 9.10
N ASN A 116 2.77 -12.61 8.17
CA ASN A 116 2.24 -13.97 8.25
C ASN A 116 2.92 -14.85 9.29
N ARG A 117 4.01 -14.42 9.96
CA ARG A 117 4.67 -15.17 11.02
C ARG A 117 4.09 -14.94 12.41
N ALA A 118 3.40 -13.83 12.64
CA ALA A 118 2.80 -13.55 13.94
C ALA A 118 1.43 -14.20 14.11
N SER A 119 1.02 -14.34 15.36
CA SER A 119 -0.29 -14.89 15.72
C SER A 119 -1.45 -14.10 15.10
N PRO A 120 -2.61 -14.73 14.84
CA PRO A 120 -3.80 -14.04 14.34
C PRO A 120 -4.26 -12.86 15.21
N LYS A 121 -4.02 -12.93 16.53
CA LYS A 121 -4.33 -11.82 17.45
C LYS A 121 -3.48 -10.59 17.17
N THR A 122 -2.18 -10.81 16.95
CA THR A 122 -1.23 -9.73 16.64
C THR A 122 -1.49 -9.13 15.27
N GLN A 123 -1.80 -9.99 14.27
CA GLN A 123 -2.23 -9.53 12.94
C GLN A 123 -3.51 -8.66 13.04
N SER A 124 -4.51 -9.10 13.82
CA SER A 124 -5.76 -8.36 14.00
C SER A 124 -5.56 -6.97 14.60
N ALA A 125 -4.64 -6.83 15.58
CA ALA A 125 -4.33 -5.53 16.17
C ALA A 125 -3.74 -4.54 15.14
N LEU A 126 -2.84 -5.02 14.27
CA LEU A 126 -2.32 -4.19 13.16
C LEU A 126 -3.43 -3.79 12.20
N LEU A 127 -4.26 -4.77 11.79
CA LEU A 127 -5.31 -4.56 10.80
C LEU A 127 -6.44 -3.66 11.31
N GLU A 128 -6.72 -3.67 12.61
CA GLU A 128 -7.64 -2.73 13.26
C GLU A 128 -7.07 -1.31 13.23
N ALA A 129 -5.80 -1.14 13.60
CA ALA A 129 -5.12 0.16 13.53
C ALA A 129 -5.10 0.74 12.10
N MET A 130 -4.94 -0.13 11.08
CA MET A 130 -4.99 0.27 9.67
C MET A 130 -6.37 0.81 9.28
N GLU A 131 -7.44 0.18 9.74
CA GLU A 131 -8.81 0.54 9.36
C GLU A 131 -9.31 1.76 10.11
N GLU A 132 -9.14 1.74 11.44
CA GLU A 132 -9.69 2.78 12.32
C GLU A 132 -8.80 4.04 12.43
N ARG A 133 -7.52 3.95 12.03
CA ARG A 133 -6.50 5.01 12.18
C ARG A 133 -6.38 5.54 13.61
N GLN A 134 -6.78 4.74 14.55
CA GLN A 134 -6.68 4.97 15.98
C GLN A 134 -6.51 3.64 16.71
N ILE A 135 -6.01 3.71 17.94
CA ILE A 135 -5.78 2.55 18.79
C ILE A 135 -6.46 2.84 20.14
N SER A 136 -7.24 1.88 20.64
CA SER A 136 -7.88 1.99 21.94
C SER A 136 -7.11 1.19 23.00
N VAL A 137 -6.59 1.86 24.03
CA VAL A 137 -5.90 1.25 25.17
C VAL A 137 -6.57 1.72 26.44
N ASP A 138 -6.97 0.79 27.33
CA ASP A 138 -7.61 1.08 28.60
C ASP A 138 -8.85 2.00 28.50
N GLY A 139 -9.61 1.87 27.41
CA GLY A 139 -10.80 2.67 27.13
C GLY A 139 -10.53 4.08 26.59
N VAL A 140 -9.26 4.42 26.33
CA VAL A 140 -8.86 5.70 25.71
C VAL A 140 -8.46 5.46 24.27
N SER A 141 -9.04 6.21 23.33
CA SER A 141 -8.67 6.18 21.91
C SER A 141 -7.54 7.15 21.62
N HIS A 142 -6.49 6.65 20.99
CA HIS A 142 -5.31 7.40 20.57
C HIS A 142 -5.25 7.44 19.05
N VAL A 143 -5.35 8.61 18.44
CA VAL A 143 -5.28 8.79 16.98
C VAL A 143 -3.85 8.59 16.50
N LEU A 144 -3.69 7.88 15.40
CA LEU A 144 -2.39 7.67 14.74
C LEU A 144 -1.98 8.92 13.95
N PRO A 145 -0.67 9.24 13.89
CA PRO A 145 -0.18 10.47 13.25
C PRO A 145 -0.40 10.43 11.72
N PRO A 146 -1.11 11.41 11.12
CA PRO A 146 -1.23 11.49 9.67
C PRO A 146 0.04 12.11 9.01
N PRO A 147 0.39 11.71 7.78
CA PRO A 147 -0.17 10.57 7.05
C PRO A 147 0.21 9.25 7.71
N PHE A 148 -0.70 8.27 7.73
CA PHE A 148 -0.44 6.96 8.31
C PHE A 148 -0.52 5.87 7.24
N MET A 149 0.58 5.11 7.09
CA MET A 149 0.66 3.99 6.14
C MET A 149 1.36 2.78 6.76
N VAL A 150 0.78 1.62 6.57
CA VAL A 150 1.44 0.34 6.83
C VAL A 150 1.93 -0.23 5.50
N ILE A 151 3.19 -0.61 5.46
CA ILE A 151 3.80 -1.44 4.42
C ILE A 151 4.02 -2.81 5.04
N ALA A 152 3.18 -3.77 4.70
CA ALA A 152 3.33 -5.14 5.17
C ALA A 152 4.11 -5.95 4.14
N THR A 153 4.96 -6.86 4.63
CA THR A 153 5.62 -7.83 3.76
C THR A 153 5.17 -9.24 4.12
N GLN A 154 5.06 -10.10 3.11
CA GLN A 154 4.93 -11.52 3.33
C GLN A 154 5.76 -12.31 2.31
N ASN A 155 6.20 -13.49 2.73
CA ASN A 155 6.90 -14.44 1.88
C ASN A 155 5.91 -15.53 1.47
N PRO A 156 5.53 -15.62 0.19
CA PRO A 156 4.57 -16.62 -0.27
C PRO A 156 5.12 -18.05 -0.26
N VAL A 157 6.45 -18.22 -0.21
CA VAL A 157 7.13 -19.53 -0.28
C VAL A 157 7.23 -20.18 1.11
N GLU A 158 7.35 -19.40 2.18
CA GLU A 158 7.40 -19.91 3.54
C GLU A 158 6.02 -20.38 4.01
N GLN A 159 5.86 -21.71 4.14
CA GLN A 159 4.60 -22.30 4.61
C GLN A 159 4.69 -22.83 6.05
N GLU A 160 5.87 -23.24 6.52
CA GLU A 160 6.05 -23.74 7.87
C GLU A 160 6.07 -22.61 8.90
N GLY A 161 5.26 -22.75 9.96
CA GLY A 161 5.21 -21.77 11.05
C GLY A 161 4.57 -20.42 10.69
N THR A 162 3.77 -20.37 9.60
CA THR A 162 3.10 -19.15 9.17
C THR A 162 1.57 -19.25 9.30
N TYR A 163 0.95 -18.11 9.61
CA TYR A 163 -0.51 -17.94 9.65
C TYR A 163 -0.92 -17.10 8.43
N ARG A 164 -1.53 -17.73 7.43
CA ARG A 164 -2.01 -17.00 6.25
C ARG A 164 -3.06 -15.95 6.64
N LEU A 165 -2.95 -14.78 6.05
CA LEU A 165 -4.00 -13.76 6.15
C LEU A 165 -5.25 -14.23 5.40
N PRO A 166 -6.42 -14.27 6.04
CA PRO A 166 -7.68 -14.50 5.34
C PRO A 166 -7.95 -13.40 4.31
N GLU A 167 -8.74 -13.71 3.28
CA GLU A 167 -9.10 -12.78 2.20
C GLU A 167 -9.75 -11.49 2.73
N SER A 168 -10.58 -11.59 3.77
CA SER A 168 -11.21 -10.44 4.44
C SER A 168 -10.19 -9.50 5.12
N GLN A 169 -9.01 -10.00 5.44
CA GLN A 169 -7.92 -9.22 6.01
C GLN A 169 -7.02 -8.64 4.90
N LEU A 170 -6.81 -9.38 3.82
CA LEU A 170 -6.11 -8.88 2.62
C LEU A 170 -6.86 -7.71 1.98
N ASP A 171 -8.19 -7.67 2.06
CA ASP A 171 -9.02 -6.57 1.55
C ASP A 171 -8.74 -5.21 2.22
N ARG A 172 -8.00 -5.16 3.34
CA ARG A 172 -7.57 -3.92 4.00
C ARG A 172 -6.37 -3.25 3.34
N PHE A 173 -5.58 -3.99 2.56
CA PHE A 173 -4.48 -3.43 1.78
C PHE A 173 -5.00 -2.85 0.47
N LEU A 174 -4.69 -1.58 0.19
CA LEU A 174 -5.10 -0.92 -1.05
C LEU A 174 -4.46 -1.58 -2.27
N LEU A 175 -3.15 -1.78 -2.20
CA LEU A 175 -2.34 -2.33 -3.29
C LEU A 175 -1.55 -3.55 -2.81
N ARG A 176 -1.43 -4.54 -3.68
CA ARG A 176 -0.46 -5.63 -3.58
C ARG A 176 0.54 -5.51 -4.73
N ILE A 177 1.82 -5.50 -4.40
CA ILE A 177 2.91 -5.45 -5.38
C ILE A 177 3.95 -6.54 -5.13
N SER A 178 4.75 -6.83 -6.16
CA SER A 178 6.00 -7.57 -6.07
C SER A 178 7.12 -6.68 -6.61
N LEU A 179 8.28 -6.71 -5.96
CA LEU A 179 9.50 -6.06 -6.46
C LEU A 179 10.23 -6.97 -7.44
N GLY A 180 10.18 -8.28 -7.21
CA GLY A 180 10.95 -9.26 -7.95
C GLY A 180 12.45 -9.08 -7.81
N TYR A 181 13.23 -9.97 -8.38
CA TYR A 181 14.69 -9.86 -8.38
C TYR A 181 15.15 -8.58 -9.09
N PRO A 182 16.26 -7.97 -8.64
CA PRO A 182 16.85 -6.85 -9.36
C PRO A 182 17.31 -7.30 -10.75
N GLY A 183 17.29 -6.37 -11.71
CA GLY A 183 17.85 -6.64 -13.02
C GLY A 183 19.39 -6.69 -12.96
N ARG A 184 20.00 -7.33 -13.97
CA ARG A 184 21.46 -7.55 -14.04
C ARG A 184 22.29 -6.29 -13.73
N THR A 185 21.90 -5.13 -14.25
CA THR A 185 22.61 -3.87 -13.99
C THR A 185 22.57 -3.48 -12.52
N ALA A 186 21.39 -3.57 -11.88
CA ALA A 186 21.22 -3.26 -10.46
C ALA A 186 21.97 -4.27 -9.57
N GLU A 187 22.04 -5.55 -9.94
CA GLU A 187 22.86 -6.53 -9.23
C GLU A 187 24.37 -6.20 -9.31
N MET A 188 24.86 -5.78 -10.48
CA MET A 188 26.26 -5.36 -10.61
C MET A 188 26.59 -4.16 -9.73
N GLU A 189 25.71 -3.16 -9.69
CA GLU A 189 25.89 -1.97 -8.83
C GLU A 189 25.88 -2.33 -7.33
N ILE A 190 25.08 -3.33 -6.93
CA ILE A 190 25.11 -3.86 -5.55
C ILE A 190 26.45 -4.53 -5.24
N LEU A 191 27.00 -5.29 -6.19
CA LEU A 191 28.32 -5.93 -6.04
C LEU A 191 29.47 -4.93 -5.98
N ASP A 192 29.34 -3.80 -6.68
CA ASP A 192 30.31 -2.70 -6.69
C ASP A 192 30.28 -1.86 -5.38
N GLY A 193 29.51 -2.28 -4.37
CA GLY A 193 29.42 -1.62 -3.08
C GLY A 193 28.53 -0.37 -3.08
N GLN A 194 27.80 -0.11 -4.16
CA GLN A 194 26.80 0.97 -4.26
C GLN A 194 25.42 0.52 -3.73
N GLY A 195 25.42 -0.24 -2.65
CA GLY A 195 24.21 -0.84 -2.10
C GLY A 195 23.24 0.19 -1.52
N ALA A 196 21.96 -0.20 -1.45
CA ALA A 196 20.87 0.62 -0.90
C ALA A 196 21.16 1.18 0.51
N ALA A 197 22.00 0.49 1.30
CA ALA A 197 22.33 0.92 2.66
C ALA A 197 23.09 2.26 2.70
N ASP A 198 24.03 2.49 1.79
CA ASP A 198 24.81 3.73 1.75
C ASP A 198 23.99 4.87 1.17
N GLN A 199 23.18 4.59 0.14
CA GLN A 199 22.24 5.57 -0.42
C GLN A 199 21.20 6.02 0.61
N LEU A 200 20.68 5.11 1.44
CA LEU A 200 19.75 5.43 2.52
C LEU A 200 20.35 6.36 3.59
N ARG A 201 21.67 6.33 3.82
CA ARG A 201 22.32 7.21 4.81
C ARG A 201 22.40 8.67 4.36
N VAL A 202 22.43 8.91 3.06
CA VAL A 202 22.54 10.25 2.47
C VAL A 202 21.22 10.77 1.93
N LEU A 203 20.16 9.93 1.94
CA LEU A 203 18.85 10.30 1.46
C LEU A 203 18.28 11.44 2.31
N GLN A 204 17.87 12.51 1.67
CA GLN A 204 17.23 13.65 2.32
C GLN A 204 15.75 13.73 1.92
N PRO A 205 14.86 14.21 2.80
CA PRO A 205 13.48 14.46 2.45
C PRO A 205 13.37 15.47 1.29
N VAL A 206 12.48 15.21 0.36
CA VAL A 206 12.16 16.09 -0.77
C VAL A 206 10.78 16.72 -0.66
N VAL A 207 9.96 16.21 0.27
CA VAL A 207 8.65 16.75 0.64
C VAL A 207 8.43 16.65 2.15
N SER A 208 7.66 17.57 2.71
CA SER A 208 7.22 17.55 4.10
C SER A 208 5.95 16.70 4.27
N SER A 209 5.65 16.29 5.49
CA SER A 209 4.37 15.63 5.84
C SER A 209 3.16 16.52 5.49
N GLU A 210 3.27 17.83 5.61
CA GLU A 210 2.20 18.78 5.28
C GLU A 210 1.93 18.82 3.77
N GLU A 211 2.99 18.80 2.95
CA GLU A 211 2.87 18.71 1.50
C GLU A 211 2.23 17.40 1.08
N VAL A 212 2.61 16.26 1.69
CA VAL A 212 1.95 14.98 1.45
C VAL A 212 0.46 15.03 1.80
N LEU A 213 0.07 15.64 2.93
CA LEU A 213 -1.33 15.81 3.29
C LEU A 213 -2.10 16.72 2.31
N SER A 214 -1.43 17.72 1.75
CA SER A 214 -1.99 18.54 0.66
C SER A 214 -2.20 17.72 -0.62
N MET A 215 -1.21 16.88 -0.98
CA MET A 215 -1.32 15.96 -2.12
C MET A 215 -2.47 14.95 -1.93
N VAL A 216 -2.64 14.41 -0.72
CA VAL A 216 -3.78 13.53 -0.38
C VAL A 216 -5.12 14.22 -0.64
N LYS A 217 -5.26 15.49 -0.26
CA LYS A 217 -6.49 16.27 -0.55
C LYS A 217 -6.71 16.41 -2.05
N SER A 218 -5.66 16.74 -2.81
CA SER A 218 -5.76 16.85 -4.28
C SER A 218 -6.19 15.53 -4.94
N VAL A 219 -5.67 14.38 -4.46
CA VAL A 219 -6.11 13.05 -4.95
C VAL A 219 -7.61 12.83 -4.71
N ARG A 220 -8.13 13.21 -3.55
CA ARG A 220 -9.57 13.07 -3.24
C ARG A 220 -10.48 13.88 -4.16
N GLU A 221 -9.98 15.03 -4.67
CA GLU A 221 -10.69 15.96 -5.53
C GLU A 221 -10.71 15.53 -7.00
N VAL A 222 -9.87 14.57 -7.42
CA VAL A 222 -9.85 14.07 -8.81
C VAL A 222 -11.22 13.55 -9.20
N TYR A 223 -11.74 14.09 -10.31
CA TYR A 223 -13.08 13.80 -10.79
C TYR A 223 -13.16 12.41 -11.44
N LEU A 224 -14.20 11.64 -11.11
CA LEU A 224 -14.54 10.38 -11.77
C LEU A 224 -15.93 10.51 -12.42
N ALA A 225 -15.97 10.46 -13.73
CA ALA A 225 -17.22 10.51 -14.50
C ALA A 225 -18.12 9.31 -14.15
N SER A 226 -19.45 9.50 -14.24
CA SER A 226 -20.42 8.43 -13.96
C SER A 226 -20.19 7.18 -14.83
N ALA A 227 -19.83 7.38 -16.11
CA ALA A 227 -19.49 6.27 -17.01
C ALA A 227 -18.27 5.46 -16.53
N LEU A 228 -17.22 6.13 -15.96
CA LEU A 228 -16.06 5.46 -15.41
C LEU A 228 -16.42 4.71 -14.12
N LYS A 229 -17.28 5.29 -13.27
CA LYS A 229 -17.79 4.59 -12.08
C LYS A 229 -18.59 3.35 -12.45
N SER A 230 -19.47 3.43 -13.48
CA SER A 230 -20.16 2.25 -14.01
C SER A 230 -19.19 1.20 -14.49
N TYR A 231 -18.16 1.56 -15.25
CA TYR A 231 -17.15 0.63 -15.73
C TYR A 231 -16.44 -0.15 -14.59
N MET A 232 -16.08 0.54 -13.50
CA MET A 232 -15.49 -0.13 -12.33
C MET A 232 -16.49 -1.07 -11.63
N ILE A 233 -17.78 -0.72 -11.59
CA ILE A 233 -18.85 -1.58 -11.07
C ILE A 233 -19.05 -2.80 -11.97
N ASP A 234 -19.06 -2.60 -13.30
CA ASP A 234 -19.21 -3.68 -14.28
C ASP A 234 -18.09 -4.71 -14.16
N ILE A 235 -16.82 -4.28 -13.95
CA ILE A 235 -15.70 -5.17 -13.66
C ILE A 235 -15.97 -5.97 -12.38
N SER A 236 -16.44 -5.32 -11.31
CA SER A 236 -16.73 -5.99 -10.05
C SER A 236 -17.89 -7.00 -10.19
N GLU A 237 -18.93 -6.67 -10.94
CA GLU A 237 -20.02 -7.58 -11.24
C GLU A 237 -19.62 -8.75 -12.12
N ALA A 238 -18.76 -8.51 -13.13
CA ALA A 238 -18.20 -9.56 -13.97
C ALA A 238 -17.40 -10.56 -13.12
N SER A 239 -16.59 -10.09 -12.17
CA SER A 239 -15.85 -10.96 -11.26
C SER A 239 -16.75 -11.89 -10.43
N ARG A 240 -17.94 -11.41 -9.99
CA ARG A 240 -18.91 -12.19 -9.20
C ARG A 240 -19.63 -13.26 -10.03
N ARG A 241 -19.65 -13.10 -11.35
CA ARG A 241 -20.30 -14.04 -12.30
C ARG A 241 -19.32 -15.00 -12.98
N HIS A 242 -18.02 -14.76 -12.78
CA HIS A 242 -17.00 -15.53 -13.46
C HIS A 242 -16.89 -16.97 -12.93
N THR A 243 -16.82 -17.95 -13.83
CA THR A 243 -16.87 -19.39 -13.48
C THR A 243 -15.67 -19.88 -12.67
N SER A 244 -14.48 -19.30 -12.86
CA SER A 244 -13.25 -19.64 -12.15
C SER A 244 -13.09 -18.93 -10.81
N ILE A 245 -13.96 -17.97 -10.47
CA ILE A 245 -13.93 -17.20 -9.24
C ILE A 245 -14.96 -17.74 -8.26
N GLU A 246 -14.54 -18.07 -7.05
CA GLU A 246 -15.42 -18.50 -5.95
C GLU A 246 -15.98 -17.28 -5.21
N LEU A 247 -15.10 -16.32 -4.87
CA LEU A 247 -15.49 -15.05 -4.26
C LEU A 247 -14.98 -13.90 -5.13
N GLY A 248 -15.92 -13.15 -5.72
CA GLY A 248 -15.65 -11.97 -6.52
C GLY A 248 -15.42 -10.71 -5.67
N LEU A 249 -15.18 -9.60 -6.34
CA LEU A 249 -14.84 -8.31 -5.73
C LEU A 249 -15.97 -7.77 -4.84
N SER A 250 -15.58 -7.29 -3.65
CA SER A 250 -16.48 -6.63 -2.70
C SER A 250 -16.77 -5.17 -3.13
N PRO A 251 -17.84 -4.53 -2.62
CA PRO A 251 -18.03 -3.09 -2.80
C PRO A 251 -16.84 -2.26 -2.28
N ARG A 252 -16.16 -2.71 -1.24
CA ARG A 252 -14.93 -2.10 -0.71
C ARG A 252 -13.81 -2.12 -1.75
N ALA A 253 -13.64 -3.24 -2.48
CA ALA A 253 -12.67 -3.35 -3.57
C ALA A 253 -12.92 -2.30 -4.66
N THR A 254 -14.18 -2.05 -5.02
CA THR A 254 -14.55 -1.00 -5.99
C THR A 254 -14.22 0.40 -5.48
N LEU A 255 -14.44 0.70 -4.19
CA LEU A 255 -14.06 1.97 -3.59
C LEU A 255 -12.54 2.16 -3.57
N GLN A 256 -11.80 1.12 -3.27
CA GLN A 256 -10.33 1.16 -3.28
C GLN A 256 -9.77 1.28 -4.70
N LEU A 257 -10.40 0.63 -5.68
CA LEU A 257 -10.07 0.84 -7.09
C LEU A 257 -10.26 2.32 -7.48
N ALA A 258 -11.38 2.92 -7.10
CA ALA A 258 -11.63 4.34 -7.37
C ALA A 258 -10.60 5.27 -6.70
N ALA A 259 -10.13 4.96 -5.48
CA ALA A 259 -9.08 5.71 -4.81
C ALA A 259 -7.73 5.59 -5.53
N ALA A 260 -7.35 4.38 -5.94
CA ALA A 260 -6.13 4.14 -6.70
C ALA A 260 -6.16 4.81 -8.09
N VAL A 261 -7.30 4.79 -8.78
CA VAL A 261 -7.51 5.50 -10.07
C VAL A 261 -7.32 7.00 -9.92
N ARG A 262 -7.84 7.59 -8.84
CA ARG A 262 -7.61 9.01 -8.56
C ARG A 262 -6.13 9.32 -8.34
N ALA A 263 -5.43 8.51 -7.53
CA ALA A 263 -4.01 8.69 -7.27
C ALA A 263 -3.19 8.55 -8.56
N HIS A 264 -3.52 7.57 -9.42
CA HIS A 264 -2.85 7.38 -10.70
C HIS A 264 -3.08 8.56 -11.66
N ALA A 265 -4.31 9.06 -11.76
CA ALA A 265 -4.61 10.22 -12.59
C ALA A 265 -3.86 11.48 -12.12
N ALA A 266 -3.85 11.74 -10.79
CA ALA A 266 -3.12 12.86 -10.19
C ALA A 266 -1.62 12.75 -10.43
N ALA A 267 -1.03 11.55 -10.28
CA ALA A 267 0.39 11.29 -10.57
C ALA A 267 0.76 11.64 -12.02
N HIS A 268 -0.19 11.54 -12.95
CA HIS A 268 -0.03 11.92 -14.35
C HIS A 268 -0.51 13.35 -14.68
N GLY A 269 -0.63 14.22 -13.67
CA GLY A 269 -0.98 15.62 -13.82
C GLY A 269 -2.42 15.88 -14.28
N ARG A 270 -3.34 14.95 -14.03
CA ARG A 270 -4.75 15.06 -14.43
C ARG A 270 -5.67 15.19 -13.22
N ASP A 271 -6.66 16.03 -13.31
CA ASP A 271 -7.72 16.23 -12.33
C ASP A 271 -8.98 15.38 -12.61
N TYR A 272 -8.87 14.44 -13.56
CA TYR A 272 -9.90 13.46 -13.89
C TYR A 272 -9.32 12.09 -14.20
N GLY A 273 -10.07 11.04 -13.83
CA GLY A 273 -9.72 9.64 -14.13
C GLY A 273 -10.21 9.18 -15.50
N THR A 274 -9.46 8.27 -16.10
CA THR A 274 -9.74 7.64 -17.40
C THR A 274 -9.82 6.12 -17.29
N PRO A 275 -10.38 5.40 -18.28
CA PRO A 275 -10.34 3.94 -18.31
C PRO A 275 -8.93 3.35 -18.29
N ASP A 276 -7.94 4.06 -18.85
CA ASP A 276 -6.55 3.61 -18.83
C ASP A 276 -5.96 3.65 -17.42
N ASP A 277 -6.38 4.61 -16.57
CA ASP A 277 -6.02 4.60 -15.16
C ASP A 277 -6.57 3.36 -14.44
N VAL A 278 -7.81 2.96 -14.74
CA VAL A 278 -8.40 1.74 -14.19
C VAL A 278 -7.56 0.53 -14.57
N LYS A 279 -7.21 0.39 -15.86
CA LYS A 279 -6.41 -0.73 -16.36
C LYS A 279 -5.01 -0.77 -15.73
N ALA A 280 -4.39 0.40 -15.55
CA ALA A 280 -3.04 0.51 -14.99
C ALA A 280 -2.96 -0.01 -13.54
N VAL A 281 -3.98 0.27 -12.72
CA VAL A 281 -3.94 -0.08 -11.29
C VAL A 281 -4.70 -1.37 -10.95
N ALA A 282 -5.57 -1.87 -11.83
CA ALA A 282 -6.52 -2.94 -11.53
C ALA A 282 -5.86 -4.21 -10.99
N VAL A 283 -4.77 -4.68 -11.59
CA VAL A 283 -4.08 -5.90 -11.15
C VAL A 283 -3.57 -5.72 -9.72
N ALA A 284 -2.87 -4.64 -9.44
CA ALA A 284 -2.32 -4.36 -8.11
C ALA A 284 -3.41 -4.17 -7.03
N VAL A 285 -4.58 -3.63 -7.42
CA VAL A 285 -5.70 -3.40 -6.49
C VAL A 285 -6.58 -4.63 -6.32
N LEU A 286 -6.84 -5.40 -7.37
CA LEU A 286 -7.95 -6.37 -7.37
C LEU A 286 -7.52 -7.82 -7.18
N SER A 287 -6.32 -8.20 -7.63
CA SER A 287 -5.92 -9.61 -7.68
C SER A 287 -5.91 -10.30 -6.31
N HIS A 288 -5.45 -9.63 -5.27
CA HIS A 288 -5.38 -10.20 -3.92
C HIS A 288 -6.74 -10.28 -3.21
N ARG A 289 -7.81 -9.85 -3.86
CA ARG A 289 -9.21 -9.87 -3.37
C ARG A 289 -10.07 -10.93 -4.02
N LEU A 290 -9.52 -11.64 -5.02
CA LEU A 290 -10.23 -12.71 -5.70
C LEU A 290 -9.88 -14.05 -5.07
N LEU A 291 -10.90 -14.81 -4.67
CA LEU A 291 -10.74 -16.22 -4.28
C LEU A 291 -11.07 -17.10 -5.48
N LEU A 292 -10.09 -17.90 -5.90
CA LEU A 292 -10.22 -18.78 -7.04
C LEU A 292 -10.85 -20.10 -6.62
N ARG A 293 -11.69 -20.69 -7.49
CA ARG A 293 -12.28 -22.02 -7.27
C ARG A 293 -11.19 -23.10 -7.31
N ALA A 294 -11.25 -24.02 -6.36
CA ALA A 294 -10.43 -25.21 -6.37
C ALA A 294 -10.71 -26.02 -7.64
N GLY A 295 -9.64 -26.32 -8.42
CA GLY A 295 -9.80 -27.07 -9.68
C GLY A 295 -9.96 -26.18 -10.94
N SER A 296 -10.03 -24.85 -10.83
CA SER A 296 -9.74 -23.99 -11.95
C SER A 296 -8.34 -24.29 -12.45
N ASN A 297 -8.12 -24.24 -13.78
CA ASN A 297 -6.85 -24.63 -14.41
C ASN A 297 -5.66 -24.15 -13.57
N ALA A 298 -4.82 -25.09 -13.12
CA ALA A 298 -3.66 -24.84 -12.24
C ALA A 298 -2.64 -23.80 -12.76
N ARG A 299 -2.90 -23.23 -13.92
CA ARG A 299 -2.07 -22.21 -14.60
C ARG A 299 -2.65 -20.79 -14.57
N THR A 300 -3.93 -20.61 -14.17
CA THR A 300 -4.57 -19.30 -14.19
C THR A 300 -4.35 -18.62 -12.84
N SER A 301 -3.62 -17.52 -12.82
CA SER A 301 -3.41 -16.70 -11.62
C SER A 301 -4.57 -15.70 -11.43
N ALA A 302 -4.70 -15.15 -10.21
CA ALA A 302 -5.64 -14.06 -9.96
C ALA A 302 -5.34 -12.82 -10.83
N ASP A 303 -4.06 -12.58 -11.10
CA ASP A 303 -3.61 -11.49 -11.99
C ASP A 303 -4.10 -11.69 -13.43
N ASP A 304 -4.07 -12.94 -13.93
CA ASP A 304 -4.56 -13.27 -15.27
C ASP A 304 -6.07 -13.10 -15.37
N LEU A 305 -6.80 -13.51 -14.33
CA LEU A 305 -8.26 -13.31 -14.29
C LEU A 305 -8.64 -11.82 -14.24
N VAL A 306 -7.90 -10.98 -13.52
CA VAL A 306 -8.14 -9.53 -13.57
C VAL A 306 -7.91 -8.99 -14.97
N ARG A 307 -6.86 -9.44 -15.68
CA ARG A 307 -6.61 -9.03 -17.08
C ARG A 307 -7.71 -9.51 -18.03
N GLU A 308 -8.22 -10.73 -17.85
CA GLU A 308 -9.35 -11.26 -18.58
C GLU A 308 -10.61 -10.43 -18.37
N LEU A 309 -10.96 -10.12 -17.10
CA LEU A 309 -12.10 -9.26 -16.77
C LEU A 309 -11.99 -7.86 -17.43
N LEU A 310 -10.79 -7.27 -17.45
CA LEU A 310 -10.54 -5.98 -18.11
C LEU A 310 -10.66 -6.05 -19.65
N ALA A 311 -10.42 -7.20 -20.25
CA ALA A 311 -10.57 -7.40 -21.68
C ALA A 311 -12.04 -7.64 -22.08
N ASP A 312 -12.80 -8.32 -21.22
CA ASP A 312 -14.19 -8.70 -21.49
C ASP A 312 -15.19 -7.57 -21.21
N VAL A 313 -14.91 -6.72 -20.21
CA VAL A 313 -15.81 -5.61 -19.85
C VAL A 313 -15.59 -4.44 -20.81
N PRO A 314 -16.65 -4.00 -21.54
CA PRO A 314 -16.50 -2.92 -22.52
C PRO A 314 -16.14 -1.59 -21.88
N VAL A 315 -15.14 -0.93 -22.47
CA VAL A 315 -14.72 0.40 -22.04
C VAL A 315 -15.80 1.43 -22.40
N PRO A 316 -16.17 2.35 -21.48
CA PRO A 316 -17.16 3.38 -21.80
C PRO A 316 -16.67 4.28 -22.92
N VAL A 317 -17.49 4.44 -23.94
CA VAL A 317 -17.22 5.38 -25.05
C VAL A 317 -17.65 6.77 -24.61
N ALA A 318 -16.77 7.75 -24.77
CA ALA A 318 -17.14 9.15 -24.55
C ALA A 318 -18.27 9.53 -25.54
N ARG A 319 -19.42 9.91 -25.02
CA ARG A 319 -20.51 10.49 -25.79
C ARG A 319 -20.39 12.00 -25.78
#